data_b2bffbb1b8fa252d582c16f7c0d98f88
#
_entry.id   b2bffbb1b8fa252d582c16f7c0d98f88
#
_cell.length_a   1.000
_cell.length_b   1.000
_cell.length_c   1.000
_cell.angle_alpha   90.00
_cell.angle_beta   90.00
_cell.angle_gamma   90.00
#
_symmetry.space_group_name_H-M   'P 1'
#
loop_
_entity.id
_entity.type
_entity.pdbx_description
1 polymer ?
#
loop_
_entity_poly.entity_id
_entity_poly.type
_entity_poly.pdbx_seq_one_letter_code
_entity_poly.pdbx_strand_id
1 'polypeptide(L)'
;MAQAIKSQVEANLPGVTLNLQPMTKAERLDKMQNDNYDVALTRWGPDYADPMTYLGMWITNASNNYGFWSNAEYDQLIKDCTTGAYVADYDARWDAMYKAETLVIQEAVIAPLYTQANANLISSSVTGIDFHPVALNRVYKSAVIE
;
A
#
# COMPACT_ATOMS: atom_id res chain seq x y z
N MET A 1 -0.56 1.91 17.60
CA MET A 1 0.14 2.62 16.50
C MET A 1 -0.28 4.08 16.42
N ALA A 2 -1.53 4.44 16.10
CA ALA A 2 -1.97 5.84 15.96
C ALA A 2 -1.61 6.71 17.18
N GLN A 3 -1.81 6.20 18.41
CA GLN A 3 -1.43 6.91 19.64
C GLN A 3 0.09 7.19 19.73
N ALA A 4 0.93 6.25 19.29
CA ALA A 4 2.38 6.45 19.28
C ALA A 4 2.80 7.51 18.26
N ILE A 5 2.18 7.48 17.07
CA ILE A 5 2.40 8.52 16.03
C ILE A 5 2.00 9.89 16.58
N LYS A 6 0.79 10.00 17.14
CA LYS A 6 0.32 11.25 17.78
C LYS A 6 1.34 11.77 18.80
N SER A 7 1.75 10.93 19.73
CA SER A 7 2.70 11.34 20.80
C SER A 7 4.03 11.82 20.22
N GLN A 8 4.56 11.16 19.20
CA GLN A 8 5.82 11.55 18.58
C GLN A 8 5.69 12.84 17.75
N VAL A 9 4.63 12.98 16.99
CA VAL A 9 4.37 14.18 16.18
C VAL A 9 4.22 15.40 17.09
N GLU A 10 3.35 15.33 18.10
CA GLU A 10 3.11 16.44 19.02
C GLU A 10 4.31 16.82 19.86
N ALA A 11 5.20 15.85 20.19
CA ALA A 11 6.43 16.11 20.91
C ALA A 11 7.51 16.79 20.06
N ASN A 12 7.54 16.57 18.76
CA ASN A 12 8.61 17.01 17.87
C ASN A 12 8.22 18.16 16.93
N LEU A 13 6.91 18.40 16.74
CA LEU A 13 6.39 19.46 15.87
C LEU A 13 5.53 20.43 16.69
N PRO A 14 6.15 21.51 17.26
CA PRO A 14 5.41 22.49 18.04
C PRO A 14 4.26 23.12 17.23
N GLY A 15 3.07 23.18 17.83
CA GLY A 15 1.87 23.75 17.20
C GLY A 15 1.05 22.76 16.38
N VAL A 16 1.51 21.52 16.20
CA VAL A 16 0.71 20.44 15.58
C VAL A 16 -0.05 19.68 16.66
N THR A 17 -1.35 19.48 16.44
CA THR A 17 -2.20 18.62 17.28
C THR A 17 -2.91 17.59 16.43
N LEU A 18 -2.83 16.32 16.79
CA LEU A 18 -3.51 15.23 16.10
C LEU A 18 -4.75 14.79 16.88
N ASN A 19 -5.92 14.91 16.27
CA ASN A 19 -7.17 14.41 16.81
C ASN A 19 -7.46 13.02 16.26
N LEU A 20 -7.26 11.99 17.09
CA LEU A 20 -7.52 10.61 16.67
C LEU A 20 -9.02 10.32 16.61
N GLN A 21 -9.48 9.77 15.49
CA GLN A 21 -10.84 9.33 15.26
C GLN A 21 -10.88 7.81 15.01
N PRO A 22 -10.92 6.97 16.06
CA PRO A 22 -11.06 5.54 15.88
C PRO A 22 -12.43 5.20 15.34
N MET A 23 -12.47 4.36 14.29
CA MET A 23 -13.69 4.00 13.59
C MET A 23 -13.54 2.63 12.92
N THR A 24 -14.65 2.08 12.43
CA THR A 24 -14.64 0.84 11.65
C THR A 24 -13.94 1.01 10.29
N LYS A 25 -13.57 -0.11 9.67
CA LYS A 25 -13.00 -0.07 8.30
C LYS A 25 -13.96 0.57 7.30
N ALA A 26 -15.27 0.27 7.41
CA ALA A 26 -16.28 0.80 6.49
C ALA A 26 -16.38 2.33 6.61
N GLU A 27 -16.51 2.86 7.83
CA GLU A 27 -16.56 4.30 8.08
C GLU A 27 -15.29 5.02 7.62
N ARG A 28 -14.11 4.41 7.84
CA ARG A 28 -12.86 4.99 7.35
C ARG A 28 -12.83 5.07 5.83
N LEU A 29 -13.21 4.01 5.14
CA LEU A 29 -13.25 4.01 3.67
C LEU A 29 -14.25 5.03 3.13
N ASP A 30 -15.42 5.15 3.74
CA ASP A 30 -16.41 6.17 3.37
C ASP A 30 -15.83 7.58 3.52
N LYS A 31 -15.18 7.89 4.64
CA LYS A 31 -14.50 9.18 4.84
C LYS A 31 -13.41 9.44 3.80
N MET A 32 -12.59 8.42 3.51
CA MET A 32 -11.51 8.53 2.53
C MET A 32 -12.04 8.78 1.12
N GLN A 33 -13.12 8.11 0.73
CA GLN A 33 -13.76 8.28 -0.58
C GLN A 33 -14.44 9.65 -0.75
N ASN A 34 -14.86 10.27 0.34
CA ASN A 34 -15.55 11.55 0.34
C ASN A 34 -14.66 12.73 0.78
N ASP A 35 -13.34 12.57 0.76
CA ASP A 35 -12.36 13.61 1.15
C ASP A 35 -12.63 14.23 2.54
N ASN A 36 -13.07 13.40 3.48
CA ASN A 36 -13.44 13.83 4.83
C ASN A 36 -12.43 13.35 5.87
N TYR A 37 -11.14 13.68 5.65
CA TYR A 37 -10.04 13.36 6.55
C TYR A 37 -8.80 14.22 6.20
N ASP A 38 -7.94 14.44 7.17
CA ASP A 38 -6.63 15.08 6.94
C ASP A 38 -5.55 14.02 6.69
N VAL A 39 -5.51 12.98 7.54
CA VAL A 39 -4.56 11.86 7.44
C VAL A 39 -5.27 10.55 7.78
N ALA A 40 -5.13 9.55 6.95
CA ALA A 40 -5.71 8.22 7.17
C ALA A 40 -4.63 7.17 7.46
N LEU A 41 -4.74 6.47 8.58
CA LEU A 41 -3.92 5.29 8.85
C LEU A 41 -4.56 4.06 8.22
N THR A 42 -3.94 3.56 7.17
CA THR A 42 -4.46 2.45 6.37
C THR A 42 -3.36 1.45 5.99
N ARG A 43 -3.70 0.42 5.27
CA ARG A 43 -2.76 -0.56 4.74
C ARG A 43 -3.20 -1.06 3.37
N TRP A 44 -2.23 -1.49 2.58
CA TRP A 44 -2.44 -2.22 1.34
C TRP A 44 -1.63 -3.51 1.36
N GLY A 45 -2.17 -4.58 0.82
CA GLY A 45 -1.46 -5.83 0.57
C GLY A 45 -1.35 -6.05 -0.94
N PRO A 46 -0.25 -6.62 -1.45
CA PRO A 46 -0.09 -6.85 -2.88
C PRO A 46 -1.09 -7.91 -3.38
N ASP A 47 -1.82 -7.60 -4.44
CA ASP A 47 -2.76 -8.53 -5.07
C ASP A 47 -2.03 -9.49 -6.04
N TYR A 48 -0.87 -9.09 -6.55
CA TYR A 48 -0.02 -9.85 -7.46
C TYR A 48 1.45 -9.45 -7.30
N ALA A 49 2.37 -10.29 -7.82
CA ALA A 49 3.82 -10.13 -7.64
C ALA A 49 4.42 -9.14 -8.65
N ASP A 50 3.97 -7.89 -8.63
CA ASP A 50 4.54 -6.79 -9.39
C ASP A 50 4.34 -5.47 -8.61
N PRO A 51 5.31 -4.52 -8.62
CA PRO A 51 5.16 -3.23 -7.94
C PRO A 51 3.95 -2.42 -8.39
N MET A 52 3.41 -2.66 -9.58
CA MET A 52 2.21 -2.01 -10.07
C MET A 52 0.98 -2.22 -9.18
N THR A 53 0.95 -3.28 -8.35
CA THR A 53 -0.11 -3.48 -7.34
C THR A 53 -0.19 -2.33 -6.32
N TYR A 54 0.91 -1.60 -6.13
CA TYR A 54 1.01 -0.40 -5.28
C TYR A 54 0.96 0.87 -6.11
N LEU A 55 1.78 0.95 -7.17
CA LEU A 55 1.92 2.17 -7.96
C LEU A 55 0.64 2.49 -8.75
N GLY A 56 -0.09 1.51 -9.24
CA GLY A 56 -1.35 1.74 -9.96
C GLY A 56 -2.45 2.43 -9.15
N MET A 57 -2.31 2.48 -7.83
CA MET A 57 -3.29 3.14 -6.95
C MET A 57 -3.29 4.67 -7.05
N TRP A 58 -2.16 5.28 -7.43
CA TRP A 58 -1.95 6.73 -7.35
C TRP A 58 -2.13 7.46 -8.68
N ILE A 59 -2.57 6.75 -9.72
CA ILE A 59 -2.93 7.36 -11.02
C ILE A 59 -4.07 8.37 -10.78
N THR A 60 -4.02 9.47 -11.49
CA THR A 60 -5.08 10.49 -11.45
C THR A 60 -6.46 9.85 -11.69
N ASN A 61 -7.41 10.10 -10.82
CA ASN A 61 -8.76 9.53 -10.80
C ASN A 61 -8.85 8.00 -10.61
N ALA A 62 -7.78 7.32 -10.19
CA ALA A 62 -7.88 5.92 -9.81
C ALA A 62 -8.78 5.75 -8.57
N SER A 63 -9.58 4.69 -8.54
CA SER A 63 -10.57 4.45 -7.48
C SER A 63 -9.99 4.29 -6.07
N ASN A 64 -8.70 3.96 -5.97
CA ASN A 64 -7.96 3.81 -4.71
C ASN A 64 -7.12 5.04 -4.36
N ASN A 65 -7.09 6.06 -5.22
CA ASN A 65 -6.42 7.33 -4.97
C ASN A 65 -7.29 8.24 -4.11
N TYR A 66 -7.43 7.88 -2.85
CA TYR A 66 -8.30 8.60 -1.90
C TYR A 66 -7.77 9.98 -1.49
N GLY A 67 -6.52 10.30 -1.76
CA GLY A 67 -5.94 11.63 -1.58
C GLY A 67 -6.21 12.57 -2.76
N PHE A 68 -6.88 12.10 -3.80
CA PHE A 68 -7.18 12.85 -5.03
C PHE A 68 -5.95 13.51 -5.66
N TRP A 69 -4.79 12.95 -5.39
CA TRP A 69 -3.52 13.42 -5.94
C TRP A 69 -3.49 13.26 -7.46
N SER A 70 -2.84 14.19 -8.13
CA SER A 70 -2.71 14.21 -9.59
C SER A 70 -1.34 14.69 -9.99
N ASN A 71 -0.62 13.90 -10.79
CA ASN A 71 0.67 14.26 -11.34
C ASN A 71 0.82 13.65 -12.73
N ALA A 72 0.93 14.52 -13.75
CA ALA A 72 0.98 14.08 -15.15
C ALA A 72 2.24 13.27 -15.49
N GLU A 73 3.38 13.57 -14.86
CA GLU A 73 4.61 12.78 -15.01
C GLU A 73 4.42 11.37 -14.44
N TYR A 74 3.82 11.27 -13.27
CA TYR A 74 3.48 9.99 -12.67
C TYR A 74 2.58 9.16 -13.56
N ASP A 75 1.48 9.73 -14.03
CA ASP A 75 0.53 9.04 -14.89
C ASP A 75 1.19 8.52 -16.16
N GLN A 76 2.11 9.31 -16.76
CA GLN A 76 2.85 8.89 -17.94
C GLN A 76 3.82 7.75 -17.64
N LEU A 77 4.58 7.81 -16.52
CA LEU A 77 5.46 6.72 -16.10
C LEU A 77 4.70 5.41 -15.92
N ILE A 78 3.55 5.44 -15.23
CA ILE A 78 2.72 4.26 -15.03
C ILE A 78 2.16 3.72 -16.34
N LYS A 79 1.71 4.59 -17.23
CA LYS A 79 1.24 4.22 -18.57
C LYS A 79 2.34 3.53 -19.37
N ASP A 80 3.55 4.07 -19.36
CA ASP A 80 4.69 3.49 -20.09
C ASP A 80 5.11 2.12 -19.55
N CYS A 81 4.96 1.90 -18.24
CA CYS A 81 5.19 0.60 -17.60
C CYS A 81 4.10 -0.44 -17.87
N THR A 82 2.88 -0.03 -18.23
CA THR A 82 1.72 -0.95 -18.34
C THR A 82 1.29 -1.21 -19.77
N THR A 83 1.25 -0.19 -20.62
CA THR A 83 0.76 -0.26 -22.01
C THR A 83 1.62 0.50 -23.01
N GLY A 84 2.67 1.20 -22.55
CA GLY A 84 3.50 2.08 -23.34
C GLY A 84 4.91 1.53 -23.64
N ALA A 85 5.88 2.43 -23.65
CA ALA A 85 7.22 2.19 -24.20
C ALA A 85 8.04 1.13 -23.41
N TYR A 86 7.78 0.95 -22.11
CA TYR A 86 8.63 0.13 -21.23
C TYR A 86 8.09 -1.27 -20.95
N VAL A 87 6.95 -1.65 -21.54
CA VAL A 87 6.34 -2.98 -21.29
C VAL A 87 7.27 -4.15 -21.63
N ALA A 88 8.05 -4.03 -22.69
CA ALA A 88 9.00 -5.05 -23.14
C ALA A 88 10.44 -4.79 -22.73
N ASP A 89 10.73 -3.64 -22.12
CA ASP A 89 12.06 -3.25 -21.63
C ASP A 89 12.07 -3.33 -20.10
N TYR A 90 12.61 -4.42 -19.58
CA TYR A 90 12.60 -4.71 -18.14
C TYR A 90 13.37 -3.64 -17.33
N ASP A 91 14.53 -3.23 -17.78
CA ASP A 91 15.36 -2.26 -17.05
C ASP A 91 14.73 -0.86 -17.07
N ALA A 92 14.29 -0.40 -18.23
CA ALA A 92 13.58 0.88 -18.35
C ALA A 92 12.28 0.90 -17.54
N ARG A 93 11.56 -0.25 -17.47
CA ARG A 93 10.36 -0.39 -16.66
C ARG A 93 10.65 -0.25 -15.17
N TRP A 94 11.73 -0.87 -14.67
CA TRP A 94 12.15 -0.75 -13.28
C TRP A 94 12.57 0.68 -12.92
N ASP A 95 13.34 1.33 -13.79
CA ASP A 95 13.75 2.72 -13.61
C ASP A 95 12.53 3.67 -13.55
N ALA A 96 11.54 3.45 -14.42
CA ALA A 96 10.32 4.23 -14.42
C ALA A 96 9.46 4.00 -13.16
N MET A 97 9.34 2.76 -12.68
CA MET A 97 8.65 2.44 -11.42
C MET A 97 9.34 3.08 -10.21
N TYR A 98 10.67 3.07 -10.18
CA TYR A 98 11.45 3.74 -9.12
C TYR A 98 11.23 5.26 -9.13
N LYS A 99 11.19 5.89 -10.31
CA LYS A 99 10.86 7.32 -10.42
C LYS A 99 9.44 7.62 -9.94
N ALA A 100 8.48 6.79 -10.33
CA ALA A 100 7.10 6.92 -9.89
C ALA A 100 6.97 6.80 -8.37
N GLU A 101 7.61 5.81 -7.74
CA GLU A 101 7.66 5.68 -6.27
C GLU A 101 8.27 6.94 -5.62
N THR A 102 9.36 7.44 -6.19
CA THR A 102 10.04 8.65 -5.69
C THR A 102 9.08 9.85 -5.66
N LEU A 103 8.29 10.07 -6.72
CA LEU A 103 7.30 11.15 -6.76
C LEU A 103 6.25 11.02 -5.64
N VAL A 104 5.68 9.84 -5.46
CA VAL A 104 4.68 9.56 -4.41
C VAL A 104 5.23 9.88 -3.01
N ILE A 105 6.49 9.54 -2.74
CA ILE A 105 7.13 9.78 -1.44
C ILE A 105 7.52 11.25 -1.28
N GLN A 106 8.11 11.88 -2.29
CA GLN A 106 8.56 13.26 -2.22
C GLN A 106 7.42 14.26 -2.11
N GLU A 107 6.29 13.98 -2.76
CA GLU A 107 5.08 14.80 -2.67
C GLU A 107 4.20 14.45 -1.45
N ALA A 108 4.69 13.57 -0.58
CA ALA A 108 4.02 13.14 0.65
C ALA A 108 2.60 12.59 0.43
N VAL A 109 2.35 11.97 -0.73
CA VAL A 109 1.06 11.29 -1.02
C VAL A 109 0.82 10.18 -0.02
N ILE A 110 1.90 9.49 0.36
CA ILE A 110 1.93 8.50 1.43
C ILE A 110 3.16 8.68 2.33
N ALA A 111 3.03 8.26 3.58
CA ALA A 111 4.13 8.08 4.52
C ALA A 111 4.22 6.59 4.90
N PRO A 112 5.08 5.78 4.26
CA PRO A 112 5.23 4.37 4.59
C PRO A 112 5.75 4.20 6.02
N LEU A 113 5.10 3.30 6.79
CA LEU A 113 5.47 3.07 8.19
C LEU A 113 6.23 1.76 8.37
N TYR A 114 5.71 0.66 7.85
CA TYR A 114 6.31 -0.67 7.96
C TYR A 114 5.63 -1.69 7.05
N THR A 115 6.33 -2.77 6.75
CA THR A 115 5.75 -3.96 6.12
C THR A 115 5.32 -4.95 7.20
N GLN A 116 4.06 -5.38 7.15
CA GLN A 116 3.53 -6.34 8.12
C GLN A 116 4.12 -7.73 7.86
N ALA A 117 4.72 -8.32 8.89
CA ALA A 117 5.10 -9.73 8.90
C ALA A 117 3.96 -10.61 9.43
N ASN A 118 3.89 -11.84 8.96
CA ASN A 118 2.98 -12.86 9.45
C ASN A 118 3.78 -13.95 10.18
N ALA A 119 3.37 -14.29 11.40
CA ALA A 119 3.85 -15.46 12.11
C ALA A 119 2.83 -16.59 11.98
N ASN A 120 3.30 -17.80 11.68
CA ASN A 120 2.47 -18.99 11.54
C ASN A 120 2.91 -20.03 12.56
N LEU A 121 1.96 -20.49 13.38
CA LEU A 121 2.14 -21.65 14.24
C LEU A 121 1.39 -22.82 13.62
N ILE A 122 2.12 -23.89 13.31
CA ILE A 122 1.56 -25.09 12.65
C ILE A 122 1.95 -26.29 13.50
N SER A 123 0.98 -27.16 13.80
CA SER A 123 1.27 -28.44 14.45
C SER A 123 2.22 -29.28 13.59
N SER A 124 3.12 -30.03 14.22
CA SER A 124 3.99 -30.97 13.50
C SER A 124 3.23 -32.12 12.83
N SER A 125 1.96 -32.34 13.21
CA SER A 125 1.05 -33.30 12.58
C SER A 125 0.38 -32.74 11.31
N VAL A 126 0.62 -31.48 10.92
CA VAL A 126 0.02 -30.88 9.72
C VAL A 126 1.09 -30.65 8.69
N THR A 127 0.91 -31.23 7.49
CA THR A 127 1.81 -31.12 6.34
C THR A 127 1.06 -30.59 5.11
N GLY A 128 1.78 -30.22 4.04
CA GLY A 128 1.19 -29.83 2.74
C GLY A 128 0.48 -28.48 2.71
N ILE A 129 0.81 -27.56 3.61
CA ILE A 129 0.35 -26.16 3.50
C ILE A 129 1.36 -25.37 2.66
N ASP A 130 0.91 -24.80 1.56
CA ASP A 130 1.73 -23.92 0.73
C ASP A 130 1.63 -22.46 1.22
N PHE A 131 2.77 -21.78 1.31
CA PHE A 131 2.87 -20.37 1.69
C PHE A 131 3.30 -19.53 0.49
N HIS A 132 2.54 -18.46 0.23
CA HIS A 132 2.87 -17.49 -0.80
C HIS A 132 3.10 -16.10 -0.19
N PRO A 133 4.12 -15.36 -0.63
CA PRO A 133 4.40 -14.03 -0.13
C PRO A 133 3.39 -12.98 -0.60
N VAL A 134 2.65 -13.25 -1.66
CA VAL A 134 1.75 -12.33 -2.34
C VAL A 134 0.38 -12.96 -2.52
N ALA A 135 -0.68 -12.18 -2.50
CA ALA A 135 -2.07 -12.57 -2.67
C ALA A 135 -2.57 -13.54 -1.57
N LEU A 136 -2.92 -14.76 -1.92
CA LEU A 136 -3.33 -15.79 -0.97
C LEU A 136 -2.12 -16.30 -0.18
N ASN A 137 -1.96 -15.84 1.05
CA ASN A 137 -0.82 -16.19 1.89
C ASN A 137 -0.70 -17.68 2.21
N ARG A 138 -1.83 -18.44 2.18
CA ARG A 138 -1.86 -19.86 2.53
C ARG A 138 -2.81 -20.61 1.61
N VAL A 139 -2.35 -21.74 1.10
CA VAL A 139 -3.17 -22.68 0.30
C VAL A 139 -3.21 -24.02 1.04
N TYR A 140 -4.40 -24.48 1.35
CA TYR A 140 -4.64 -25.69 2.12
C TYR A 140 -5.06 -26.89 1.26
N LYS A 141 -5.01 -26.77 -0.07
CA LYS A 141 -5.49 -27.79 -1.00
C LYS A 141 -4.82 -29.15 -0.79
N SER A 142 -3.54 -29.14 -0.42
CA SER A 142 -2.71 -30.34 -0.20
C SER A 142 -2.46 -30.62 1.29
N ALA A 143 -3.14 -29.90 2.19
CA ALA A 143 -2.94 -30.07 3.62
C ALA A 143 -3.45 -31.42 4.11
N VAL A 144 -2.64 -32.12 4.90
CA VAL A 144 -2.93 -33.42 5.52
C VAL A 144 -2.64 -33.34 7.02
N ILE A 145 -3.44 -34.05 7.82
CA ILE A 145 -3.19 -34.28 9.25
C ILE A 145 -2.73 -35.73 9.40
N GLU A 146 -1.56 -35.94 9.93
CA GLU A 146 -0.97 -37.25 10.25
C GLU A 146 -1.16 -37.63 11.71
#